data_4aff9d3e2f4ef343baab482aa06f992a
#
_entry.id   4aff9d3e2f4ef343baab482aa06f992a
#
_cell.length_a   1.000
_cell.length_b   1.000
_cell.length_c   1.000
_cell.angle_alpha   90.00
_cell.angle_beta   90.00
_cell.angle_gamma   90.00
#
_symmetry.space_group_name_H-M   'P 1'
#
loop_
_entity.id
_entity.type
_entity.pdbx_description
1 polymer ?
#
loop_
_entity_poly.entity_id
_entity_poly.type
_entity_poly.pdbx_seq_one_letter_code
_entity_poly.pdbx_strand_id
1 'polypeptide(L)'
;MSIKIYFDMDGTVYDLYNVDNWLEKLRSEDVSVYSTGNRLFNDDFYKVVSALMRYGVRFGVITWGSMTATPEFEEQTRQTKLQWVKEHLPFVESFHYQQYGTPKQQAIKNRTKNDILIDDNSDVLRVWINGNTRKGYQVTAEKSVTQILTEILGTLIE
;
A
#
# COMPACT_ATOMS: atom_id res chain seq x y z
N MET A 1 -18.18 14.61 -0.54
CA MET A 1 -16.84 14.56 0.03
C MET A 1 -16.15 13.27 -0.41
N SER A 2 -15.05 13.38 -1.12
CA SER A 2 -14.38 12.22 -1.74
C SER A 2 -13.30 11.69 -0.81
N ILE A 3 -13.41 10.41 -0.43
CA ILE A 3 -12.40 9.70 0.36
C ILE A 3 -11.56 8.87 -0.60
N LYS A 4 -10.23 8.95 -0.48
CA LYS A 4 -9.33 8.10 -1.22
C LYS A 4 -8.40 7.36 -0.25
N ILE A 5 -8.34 6.04 -0.40
CA ILE A 5 -7.51 5.17 0.43
C ILE A 5 -6.32 4.72 -0.41
N TYR A 6 -5.13 4.96 0.14
CA TYR A 6 -3.86 4.51 -0.46
C TYR A 6 -3.31 3.35 0.34
N PHE A 7 -2.89 2.29 -0.36
CA PHE A 7 -2.22 1.15 0.25
C PHE A 7 -0.72 1.25 0.03
N ASP A 8 0.06 1.02 1.09
CA ASP A 8 1.42 0.53 0.97
C ASP A 8 1.38 -0.91 0.45
N MET A 9 2.50 -1.42 -0.10
CA MET A 9 2.55 -2.81 -0.59
C MET A 9 3.23 -3.75 0.41
N ASP A 10 4.52 -3.58 0.63
CA ASP A 10 5.34 -4.53 1.39
C ASP A 10 4.93 -4.55 2.86
N GLY A 11 4.43 -5.68 3.34
CA GLY A 11 3.95 -5.82 4.72
C GLY A 11 2.51 -5.35 4.94
N THR A 12 1.86 -4.79 3.93
CA THR A 12 0.47 -4.32 4.00
C THR A 12 -0.48 -5.19 3.18
N VAL A 13 -0.25 -5.30 1.89
CA VAL A 13 -1.03 -6.15 0.98
C VAL A 13 -0.20 -7.27 0.38
N TYR A 14 1.12 -7.09 0.32
CA TYR A 14 2.07 -8.06 -0.23
C TYR A 14 3.00 -8.55 0.88
N ASP A 15 3.13 -9.87 1.01
CA ASP A 15 3.90 -10.50 2.08
C ASP A 15 5.38 -10.66 1.72
N LEU A 16 6.09 -9.55 1.63
CA LEU A 16 7.52 -9.53 1.30
C LEU A 16 8.34 -10.29 2.35
N TYR A 17 8.05 -10.07 3.62
CA TYR A 17 8.91 -10.53 4.72
C TYR A 17 8.81 -12.03 4.98
N ASN A 18 7.85 -12.73 4.37
CA ASN A 18 7.77 -14.19 4.38
C ASN A 18 8.23 -14.84 3.07
N VAL A 19 8.76 -14.06 2.14
CA VAL A 19 9.47 -14.62 0.99
C VAL A 19 10.79 -15.20 1.47
N ASP A 20 11.08 -16.44 1.10
CA ASP A 20 12.34 -17.09 1.47
C ASP A 20 13.53 -16.26 1.01
N ASN A 21 14.44 -15.97 1.94
CA ASN A 21 15.67 -15.20 1.67
C ASN A 21 15.40 -13.80 1.09
N TRP A 22 14.32 -13.16 1.52
CA TRP A 22 13.90 -11.86 0.96
C TRP A 22 15.03 -10.81 1.04
N LEU A 23 15.75 -10.75 2.16
CA LEU A 23 16.80 -9.74 2.34
C LEU A 23 18.01 -10.01 1.41
N GLU A 24 18.40 -11.27 1.26
CA GLU A 24 19.48 -11.66 0.33
C GLU A 24 19.07 -11.37 -1.11
N LYS A 25 17.82 -11.66 -1.47
CA LYS A 25 17.29 -11.37 -2.80
C LYS A 25 17.31 -9.88 -3.10
N LEU A 26 16.94 -9.04 -2.13
CA LEU A 26 17.05 -7.60 -2.29
C LEU A 26 18.50 -7.16 -2.48
N ARG A 27 19.42 -7.67 -1.65
CA ARG A 27 20.84 -7.33 -1.73
C ARG A 27 21.48 -7.78 -3.04
N SER A 28 21.03 -8.89 -3.60
CA SER A 28 21.52 -9.41 -4.89
C SER A 28 20.72 -8.89 -6.08
N GLU A 29 19.77 -7.99 -5.84
CA GLU A 29 18.91 -7.42 -6.86
C GLU A 29 18.14 -8.49 -7.67
N ASP A 30 17.55 -9.44 -6.95
CA ASP A 30 16.69 -10.48 -7.50
C ASP A 30 15.22 -10.01 -7.39
N VAL A 31 14.68 -9.57 -8.50
CA VAL A 31 13.33 -8.98 -8.55
C VAL A 31 12.22 -9.99 -8.24
N SER A 32 12.51 -11.30 -8.29
CA SER A 32 11.52 -12.33 -7.94
C SER A 32 10.98 -12.17 -6.52
N VAL A 33 11.70 -11.45 -5.65
CA VAL A 33 11.25 -11.16 -4.29
C VAL A 33 9.90 -10.44 -4.30
N TYR A 34 9.59 -9.67 -5.34
CA TYR A 34 8.35 -8.91 -5.46
C TYR A 34 7.25 -9.64 -6.24
N SER A 35 7.46 -10.88 -6.64
CA SER A 35 6.47 -11.65 -7.41
C SER A 35 6.16 -13.02 -6.80
N THR A 36 6.99 -13.53 -5.90
CA THR A 36 6.84 -14.88 -5.34
C THR A 36 6.14 -14.91 -3.98
N GLY A 37 5.87 -13.76 -3.38
CA GLY A 37 5.19 -13.67 -2.09
C GLY A 37 3.68 -13.79 -2.20
N ASN A 38 3.05 -14.04 -1.07
CA ASN A 38 1.61 -14.20 -0.97
C ASN A 38 0.90 -12.87 -0.75
N ARG A 39 -0.40 -12.87 -1.00
CA ARG A 39 -1.27 -11.75 -0.59
C ARG A 39 -1.46 -11.79 0.92
N LEU A 40 -1.54 -10.63 1.54
CA LEU A 40 -1.87 -10.49 2.97
C LEU A 40 -3.38 -10.33 3.20
N PHE A 41 -4.19 -10.87 2.31
CA PHE A 41 -5.64 -10.81 2.40
C PHE A 41 -6.27 -12.00 1.65
N ASN A 42 -7.51 -12.29 1.98
CA ASN A 42 -8.33 -13.30 1.28
C ASN A 42 -9.49 -12.61 0.52
N ASP A 43 -10.46 -13.38 0.05
CA ASP A 43 -11.56 -12.84 -0.74
C ASP A 43 -12.46 -11.85 0.02
N ASP A 44 -12.46 -11.88 1.35
CA ASP A 44 -13.22 -10.92 2.16
C ASP A 44 -12.71 -9.48 1.93
N PHE A 45 -11.44 -9.32 1.61
CA PHE A 45 -10.87 -8.03 1.25
C PHE A 45 -11.64 -7.39 0.08
N TYR A 46 -11.90 -8.16 -0.98
CA TYR A 46 -12.60 -7.64 -2.16
C TYR A 46 -14.06 -7.28 -1.86
N LYS A 47 -14.70 -8.00 -0.94
CA LYS A 47 -16.06 -7.68 -0.51
C LYS A 47 -16.13 -6.34 0.19
N VAL A 48 -15.19 -6.07 1.10
CA VAL A 48 -15.12 -4.80 1.83
C VAL A 48 -14.78 -3.66 0.86
N VAL A 49 -13.82 -3.87 -0.05
CA VAL A 49 -13.49 -2.89 -1.08
C VAL A 49 -14.72 -2.52 -1.91
N SER A 50 -15.47 -3.52 -2.37
CA SER A 50 -16.69 -3.29 -3.14
C SER A 50 -17.72 -2.47 -2.37
N ALA A 51 -17.89 -2.77 -1.06
CA ALA A 51 -18.79 -2.02 -0.21
C ALA A 51 -18.35 -0.56 -0.05
N LEU A 52 -17.05 -0.33 0.16
CA LEU A 52 -16.49 1.02 0.25
C LEU A 52 -16.68 1.80 -1.05
N MET A 53 -16.49 1.16 -2.20
CA MET A 53 -16.70 1.80 -3.51
C MET A 53 -18.14 2.25 -3.71
N ARG A 54 -19.12 1.52 -3.17
CA ARG A 54 -20.52 1.96 -3.21
C ARG A 54 -20.76 3.24 -2.41
N TYR A 55 -19.91 3.54 -1.44
CA TYR A 55 -19.93 4.81 -0.71
C TYR A 55 -19.06 5.89 -1.37
N GLY A 56 -18.58 5.64 -2.57
CA GLY A 56 -17.78 6.61 -3.31
C GLY A 56 -16.30 6.63 -2.96
N VAL A 57 -15.83 5.68 -2.17
CA VAL A 57 -14.40 5.58 -1.83
C VAL A 57 -13.61 5.12 -3.05
N ARG A 58 -12.46 5.77 -3.30
CA ARG A 58 -11.53 5.41 -4.36
C ARG A 58 -10.22 4.93 -3.76
N PHE A 59 -9.44 4.19 -4.55
CA PHE A 59 -8.24 3.52 -4.06
C PHE A 59 -7.02 3.81 -4.94
N GLY A 60 -5.86 3.86 -4.31
CA GLY A 60 -4.57 3.96 -4.98
C GLY A 60 -3.51 3.19 -4.22
N VAL A 61 -2.32 3.12 -4.79
CA VAL A 61 -1.14 2.49 -4.18
C VAL A 61 0.00 3.49 -4.15
N ILE A 62 0.70 3.58 -3.01
CA ILE A 62 1.94 4.32 -2.89
C ILE A 62 2.98 3.37 -2.29
N THR A 63 3.99 3.02 -3.06
CA THR A 63 5.01 2.04 -2.66
C THR A 63 6.42 2.59 -2.88
N TRP A 64 7.35 2.13 -2.03
CA TRP A 64 8.76 2.50 -2.12
C TRP A 64 9.56 1.42 -2.85
N GLY A 65 10.64 1.86 -3.51
CA GLY A 65 11.70 0.96 -3.95
C GLY A 65 12.58 0.52 -2.78
N SER A 66 13.63 -0.26 -3.07
CA SER A 66 14.58 -0.70 -2.05
C SER A 66 15.61 0.39 -1.75
N MET A 67 16.23 0.28 -0.56
CA MET A 67 17.12 1.33 -0.02
C MET A 67 18.33 1.61 -0.92
N THR A 68 18.93 0.57 -1.50
CA THR A 68 20.14 0.70 -2.32
C THR A 68 19.96 -0.10 -3.61
N ALA A 69 19.31 0.53 -4.59
CA ALA A 69 19.02 -0.15 -5.85
C ALA A 69 19.74 0.54 -7.01
N THR A 70 20.22 -0.26 -7.97
CA THR A 70 20.65 0.27 -9.26
C THR A 70 19.45 0.78 -10.03
N PRO A 71 19.63 1.70 -11.00
CA PRO A 71 18.52 2.16 -11.84
C PRO A 71 17.80 1.02 -12.55
N GLU A 72 18.52 -0.02 -12.97
CA GLU A 72 17.95 -1.19 -13.63
C GLU A 72 17.03 -1.96 -12.69
N PHE A 73 17.48 -2.19 -11.46
CA PHE A 73 16.68 -2.89 -10.46
C PHE A 73 15.45 -2.08 -10.05
N GLU A 74 15.61 -0.76 -9.91
CA GLU A 74 14.48 0.14 -9.62
C GLU A 74 13.39 0.01 -10.68
N GLU A 75 13.76 0.00 -11.97
CA GLU A 75 12.78 -0.13 -13.03
C GLU A 75 12.13 -1.51 -13.06
N GLN A 76 12.91 -2.58 -12.85
CA GLN A 76 12.37 -3.94 -12.75
C GLN A 76 11.40 -4.05 -11.57
N THR A 77 11.74 -3.46 -10.43
CA THR A 77 10.90 -3.45 -9.23
C THR A 77 9.60 -2.73 -9.51
N ARG A 78 9.66 -1.55 -10.11
CA ARG A 78 8.48 -0.76 -10.44
C ARG A 78 7.52 -1.55 -11.34
N GLN A 79 8.06 -2.17 -12.41
CA GLN A 79 7.26 -2.95 -13.34
C GLN A 79 6.63 -4.17 -12.66
N THR A 80 7.41 -4.88 -11.84
CA THR A 80 6.94 -6.07 -11.13
C THR A 80 5.83 -5.73 -10.14
N LYS A 81 6.02 -4.66 -9.36
CA LYS A 81 4.99 -4.19 -8.42
C LYS A 81 3.73 -3.72 -9.15
N LEU A 82 3.88 -2.99 -10.25
CA LEU A 82 2.74 -2.55 -11.04
C LEU A 82 1.96 -3.75 -11.60
N GLN A 83 2.65 -4.77 -12.10
CA GLN A 83 2.00 -5.97 -12.61
C GLN A 83 1.23 -6.69 -11.49
N TRP A 84 1.83 -6.81 -10.30
CA TRP A 84 1.17 -7.41 -9.16
C TRP A 84 -0.12 -6.64 -8.79
N VAL A 85 -0.05 -5.31 -8.80
CA VAL A 85 -1.22 -4.46 -8.51
C VAL A 85 -2.32 -4.68 -9.56
N LYS A 86 -1.98 -4.75 -10.83
CA LYS A 86 -2.95 -5.01 -11.89
C LYS A 86 -3.65 -6.35 -11.71
N GLU A 87 -2.92 -7.36 -11.25
CA GLU A 87 -3.47 -8.71 -11.07
C GLU A 87 -4.31 -8.83 -9.79
N HIS A 88 -3.88 -8.22 -8.70
CA HIS A 88 -4.47 -8.44 -7.39
C HIS A 88 -5.30 -7.27 -6.86
N LEU A 89 -5.05 -6.06 -7.33
CA LEU A 89 -5.78 -4.85 -6.92
C LEU A 89 -6.34 -4.13 -8.15
N PRO A 90 -7.16 -4.80 -8.98
CA PRO A 90 -7.61 -4.21 -10.26
C PRO A 90 -8.52 -2.99 -10.09
N PHE A 91 -9.03 -2.76 -8.90
CA PHE A 91 -9.90 -1.63 -8.55
C PHE A 91 -9.15 -0.33 -8.25
N VAL A 92 -7.81 -0.38 -8.08
CA VAL A 92 -7.05 0.85 -7.81
C VAL A 92 -6.96 1.70 -9.08
N GLU A 93 -7.09 3.00 -8.92
CA GLU A 93 -7.07 3.94 -10.04
C GLU A 93 -5.72 4.63 -10.22
N SER A 94 -4.81 4.50 -9.24
CA SER A 94 -3.49 5.12 -9.31
C SER A 94 -2.43 4.26 -8.67
N PHE A 95 -1.23 4.29 -9.23
CA PHE A 95 -0.07 3.58 -8.73
C PHE A 95 1.11 4.56 -8.69
N HIS A 96 1.68 4.75 -7.49
CA HIS A 96 2.79 5.65 -7.26
C HIS A 96 3.98 4.88 -6.73
N TYR A 97 5.05 4.85 -7.51
CA TYR A 97 6.33 4.26 -7.10
C TYR A 97 7.28 5.39 -6.72
N GLN A 98 7.82 5.33 -5.52
CA GLN A 98 8.72 6.35 -5.00
C GLN A 98 10.07 5.75 -4.63
N GLN A 99 11.10 6.57 -4.65
CA GLN A 99 12.39 6.21 -4.08
C GLN A 99 12.24 5.99 -2.58
N TYR A 100 12.96 5.00 -2.04
CA TYR A 100 12.96 4.69 -0.62
C TYR A 100 13.16 5.93 0.24
N GLY A 101 12.35 6.10 1.25
CA GLY A 101 12.43 7.20 2.20
C GLY A 101 11.68 8.46 1.80
N THR A 102 11.13 8.54 0.60
CA THR A 102 10.34 9.70 0.18
C THR A 102 9.02 9.77 0.96
N PRO A 103 8.66 10.90 1.57
CA PRO A 103 7.37 11.03 2.23
C PRO A 103 6.23 10.69 1.27
N LYS A 104 5.35 9.78 1.69
CA LYS A 104 4.32 9.26 0.78
C LYS A 104 3.31 10.30 0.32
N GLN A 105 3.07 11.33 1.14
CA GLN A 105 2.18 12.43 0.74
C GLN A 105 2.69 13.21 -0.48
N GLN A 106 3.98 13.16 -0.77
CA GLN A 106 4.53 13.83 -1.96
C GLN A 106 4.07 13.18 -3.27
N ALA A 107 3.56 11.96 -3.25
CA ALA A 107 2.99 11.32 -4.43
C ALA A 107 1.68 11.95 -4.87
N ILE A 108 1.00 12.69 -4.00
CA ILE A 108 -0.34 13.20 -4.24
C ILE A 108 -0.28 14.68 -4.56
N LYS A 109 -0.76 15.08 -5.75
CA LYS A 109 -0.76 16.48 -6.19
C LYS A 109 -1.80 17.32 -5.44
N ASN A 110 -3.02 16.81 -5.32
CA ASN A 110 -4.14 17.53 -4.72
C ASN A 110 -4.52 16.85 -3.39
N ARG A 111 -3.64 17.01 -2.40
CA ARG A 111 -3.81 16.39 -1.09
C ARG A 111 -5.00 16.99 -0.34
N THR A 112 -5.80 16.12 0.29
CA THR A 112 -6.92 16.53 1.12
C THR A 112 -6.85 15.84 2.47
N LYS A 113 -7.62 16.37 3.44
CA LYS A 113 -7.76 15.72 4.76
C LYS A 113 -8.50 14.37 4.69
N ASN A 114 -9.09 14.06 3.54
CA ASN A 114 -9.83 12.81 3.32
C ASN A 114 -8.97 11.72 2.66
N ASP A 115 -7.68 11.99 2.44
CA ASP A 115 -6.75 10.98 1.97
C ASP A 115 -6.30 10.12 3.16
N ILE A 116 -6.43 8.81 3.01
CA ILE A 116 -6.12 7.83 4.05
C ILE A 116 -4.97 6.98 3.55
N LEU A 117 -3.97 6.73 4.41
CA LEU A 117 -2.89 5.78 4.14
C LEU A 117 -3.01 4.58 5.06
N ILE A 118 -2.91 3.39 4.49
CA ILE A 118 -2.78 2.13 5.23
C ILE A 118 -1.38 1.60 4.98
N ASP A 119 -0.60 1.43 6.04
CA ASP A 119 0.82 1.07 5.98
C ASP A 119 1.19 0.27 7.23
N ASP A 120 2.20 -0.59 7.12
CA ASP A 120 2.68 -1.36 8.28
C ASP A 120 3.76 -0.60 9.07
N ASN A 121 4.29 0.49 8.53
CA ASN A 121 5.39 1.25 9.11
C ASN A 121 4.88 2.47 9.87
N SER A 122 5.07 2.47 11.19
CA SER A 122 4.60 3.55 12.06
C SER A 122 5.29 4.89 11.78
N ASP A 123 6.55 4.89 11.37
CA ASP A 123 7.28 6.13 11.05
C ASP A 123 6.74 6.77 9.78
N VAL A 124 6.42 5.96 8.78
CA VAL A 124 5.79 6.44 7.55
C VAL A 124 4.45 7.09 7.85
N LEU A 125 3.64 6.46 8.68
CA LEU A 125 2.33 6.98 9.07
C LEU A 125 2.45 8.27 9.89
N ARG A 126 3.43 8.36 10.77
CA ARG A 126 3.67 9.59 11.55
C ARG A 126 3.96 10.78 10.63
N VAL A 127 4.79 10.59 9.62
CA VAL A 127 5.10 11.63 8.64
C VAL A 127 3.86 11.98 7.81
N TRP A 128 3.07 10.99 7.42
CA TRP A 128 1.83 11.19 6.68
C TRP A 128 0.83 12.05 7.46
N ILE A 129 0.65 11.78 8.74
CA ILE A 129 -0.34 12.45 9.60
C ILE A 129 0.14 13.84 10.02
N ASN A 130 1.45 14.03 10.20
CA ASN A 130 2.02 15.22 10.79
C ASN A 130 1.67 16.50 10.02
N GLY A 131 1.17 17.50 10.75
CA GLY A 131 0.84 18.80 10.20
C GLY A 131 -0.42 18.85 9.36
N ASN A 132 -1.15 17.75 9.26
CA ASN A 132 -2.39 17.66 8.48
C ASN A 132 -3.41 16.78 9.19
N THR A 133 -4.66 17.00 8.92
CA THR A 133 -5.76 16.20 9.48
C THR A 133 -5.96 14.88 8.72
N ARG A 134 -4.95 14.44 7.96
CA ARG A 134 -4.98 13.17 7.22
C ARG A 134 -4.96 11.99 8.16
N LYS A 135 -5.68 10.93 7.79
CA LYS A 135 -5.77 9.71 8.59
C LYS A 135 -4.79 8.66 8.09
N GLY A 136 -4.20 7.93 9.03
CA GLY A 136 -3.35 6.78 8.77
C GLY A 136 -3.76 5.62 9.65
N TYR A 137 -3.64 4.41 9.14
CA TYR A 137 -3.95 3.17 9.86
C TYR A 137 -2.80 2.21 9.71
N GLN A 138 -2.37 1.62 10.83
CA GLN A 138 -1.24 0.70 10.84
C GLN A 138 -1.70 -0.75 10.75
N VAL A 139 -1.16 -1.48 9.78
CA VAL A 139 -1.26 -2.94 9.72
C VAL A 139 -0.29 -3.52 10.75
N THR A 140 -0.79 -4.42 11.59
CA THR A 140 0.00 -5.12 12.60
C THR A 140 -0.30 -6.61 12.54
N ALA A 141 0.40 -7.42 13.35
CA ALA A 141 0.12 -8.85 13.47
C ALA A 141 -1.33 -9.11 13.94
N GLU A 142 -1.91 -8.18 14.69
CA GLU A 142 -3.27 -8.32 15.24
C GLU A 142 -4.34 -7.63 14.40
N LYS A 143 -3.95 -6.81 13.43
CA LYS A 143 -4.90 -6.01 12.64
C LYS A 143 -4.50 -6.00 11.17
N SER A 144 -5.21 -6.78 10.39
CA SER A 144 -4.98 -6.91 8.95
C SER A 144 -5.54 -5.71 8.16
N VAL A 145 -5.10 -5.60 6.92
CA VAL A 145 -5.64 -4.58 6.00
C VAL A 145 -7.17 -4.73 5.84
N THR A 146 -7.68 -5.95 5.79
CA THR A 146 -9.13 -6.20 5.69
C THR A 146 -9.88 -5.70 6.92
N GLN A 147 -9.34 -5.93 8.12
CA GLN A 147 -9.94 -5.43 9.36
C GLN A 147 -9.97 -3.91 9.39
N ILE A 148 -8.89 -3.26 8.94
CA ILE A 148 -8.83 -1.80 8.84
C ILE A 148 -9.90 -1.27 7.89
N LEU A 149 -10.03 -1.85 6.71
CA LEU A 149 -11.05 -1.45 5.74
C LEU A 149 -12.45 -1.63 6.32
N THR A 150 -12.69 -2.69 7.07
CA THR A 150 -13.96 -2.94 7.75
C THR A 150 -14.28 -1.85 8.77
N GLU A 151 -13.27 -1.39 9.53
CA GLU A 151 -13.45 -0.28 10.46
C GLU A 151 -13.80 1.03 9.73
N ILE A 152 -13.11 1.31 8.63
CA ILE A 152 -13.38 2.50 7.83
C ILE A 152 -14.81 2.45 7.28
N LEU A 153 -15.23 1.30 6.77
CA LEU A 153 -16.60 1.11 6.30
C LEU A 153 -17.62 1.39 7.42
N GLY A 154 -17.35 0.90 8.62
CA GLY A 154 -18.20 1.16 9.79
C GLY A 154 -18.41 2.64 10.06
N THR A 155 -17.39 3.48 9.88
CA THR A 155 -17.50 4.92 10.07
C THR A 155 -18.38 5.60 9.03
N LEU A 156 -18.54 5.00 7.85
CA LEU A 156 -19.35 5.58 6.77
C LEU A 156 -20.82 5.17 6.86
N ILE A 157 -21.11 4.07 7.54
CA ILE A 157 -22.48 3.55 7.70
C ILE A 157 -23.22 4.26 8.82
N GLU A 158 -22.52 4.78 9.81
CA GLU A 158 -23.11 5.47 10.97
C GLU A 158 -23.82 6.79 10.62
#